data_bf28263a86af30e6be226d9866e0c8b4
#
_entry.id   bf28263a86af30e6be226d9866e0c8b4
#
_cell.length_a   1.000
_cell.length_b   1.000
_cell.length_c   1.000
_cell.angle_alpha   90.00
_cell.angle_beta   90.00
_cell.angle_gamma   90.00
#
_symmetry.space_group_name_H-M   'P 1'
#
loop_
_entity.id
_entity.type
_entity.pdbx_description
1 polymer ?
#
loop_
_entity_poly.entity_id
_entity_poly.type
_entity_poly.pdbx_seq_one_letter_code
_entity_poly.pdbx_strand_id
1 'polypeptide(L)'
;MSKQNEIALLVPGAQGWEVWTQGQDGRYVRTAEGGPLQAGGLEGLPGGDLAMLFPVRSFQAPPFRAASTDESLFEDLATMHAERLGIRTDPMAGQLSDTFVVGGEEEATVLLHVALKSPSEGDLPLRTPKEFDLSPRAFPVDGDAIAAWKELGRWVFAVYSGGRLVYCQATSSRDSAPDDTFLREIHLALGQLAIQGLRVVPKAVHVWPPEGELGEAGTLAEGLGVKATVSRRPDPVLPEPPSKLLPADVRAARRARKKRNQQIGLGAVGVAAVLALLGWVGFDLFKDMRTRKRLNAEAEQYRGIAEAYAAHQSRWGELGPVVETERSPLEVMLAVANSIPRSSGLRFNIADIKVGGVPDGGGGYIPGAPQTAAPISTLAVALKRNPSLAWLEWSNAAPNNTAKGWEFVITAEELQ
;
A
#
# COMPACT_ATOMS: atom_id res chain seq x y z
N MET A 1 -2.34 -25.36 11.02
CA MET A 1 -3.00 -26.11 9.93
C MET A 1 -3.40 -25.13 8.85
N SER A 2 -2.72 -25.15 7.72
CA SER A 2 -3.05 -24.35 6.54
C SER A 2 -4.42 -24.81 6.06
N LYS A 3 -5.42 -23.92 6.01
CA LYS A 3 -6.66 -24.17 5.27
C LYS A 3 -6.23 -24.37 3.81
N GLN A 4 -6.19 -25.62 3.35
CA GLN A 4 -6.19 -25.88 1.91
C GLN A 4 -7.38 -25.10 1.36
N ASN A 5 -7.12 -24.21 0.41
CA ASN A 5 -8.18 -23.48 -0.29
C ASN A 5 -8.97 -24.54 -1.08
N GLU A 6 -10.07 -24.99 -0.51
CA GLU A 6 -11.00 -25.88 -1.20
C GLU A 6 -11.56 -25.13 -2.42
N ILE A 7 -11.21 -25.61 -3.61
CA ILE A 7 -11.72 -25.07 -4.88
C ILE A 7 -12.99 -25.84 -5.22
N ALA A 8 -14.11 -25.16 -5.36
CA ALA A 8 -15.34 -25.75 -5.87
C ALA A 8 -15.34 -25.68 -7.40
N LEU A 9 -15.84 -26.74 -8.06
CA LEU A 9 -15.97 -26.79 -9.52
C LEU A 9 -17.42 -26.52 -9.94
N LEU A 10 -17.60 -25.65 -10.92
CA LEU A 10 -18.83 -25.52 -11.68
C LEU A 10 -18.69 -26.28 -12.99
N VAL A 11 -19.48 -27.33 -13.12
CA VAL A 11 -19.43 -28.27 -14.25
C VAL A 11 -20.74 -28.21 -15.03
N PRO A 12 -20.72 -28.12 -16.36
CA PRO A 12 -21.95 -28.26 -17.13
C PRO A 12 -22.47 -29.70 -17.04
N GLY A 13 -23.62 -29.85 -16.40
CA GLY A 13 -24.32 -31.12 -16.32
C GLY A 13 -25.27 -31.35 -17.48
N ALA A 14 -25.98 -32.47 -17.46
CA ALA A 14 -26.87 -32.87 -18.55
C ALA A 14 -28.05 -31.89 -18.75
N GLN A 15 -28.68 -31.46 -17.66
CA GLN A 15 -29.86 -30.58 -17.70
C GLN A 15 -29.59 -29.16 -17.21
N GLY A 16 -28.48 -28.92 -16.50
CA GLY A 16 -28.10 -27.63 -15.93
C GLY A 16 -26.71 -27.69 -15.33
N TRP A 17 -26.32 -26.63 -14.66
CA TRP A 17 -25.04 -26.56 -14.00
C TRP A 17 -25.01 -27.41 -12.73
N GLU A 18 -23.89 -28.06 -12.51
CA GLU A 18 -23.59 -28.85 -11.32
C GLU A 18 -22.52 -28.16 -10.47
N VAL A 19 -22.62 -28.28 -9.18
CA VAL A 19 -21.64 -27.78 -8.21
C VAL A 19 -20.95 -28.97 -7.55
N TRP A 20 -19.63 -28.99 -7.62
CA TRP A 20 -18.79 -30.03 -7.04
C TRP A 20 -17.84 -29.43 -6.04
N THR A 21 -17.74 -30.03 -4.86
CA THR A 21 -16.82 -29.60 -3.79
C THR A 21 -15.83 -30.71 -3.48
N GLN A 22 -14.64 -30.31 -3.10
CA GLN A 22 -13.61 -31.28 -2.73
C GLN A 22 -13.94 -31.90 -1.36
N GLY A 23 -14.05 -33.20 -1.31
CA GLY A 23 -14.23 -33.97 -0.08
C GLY A 23 -12.93 -34.11 0.71
N GLN A 24 -13.02 -34.71 1.89
CA GLN A 24 -11.87 -34.94 2.78
C GLN A 24 -10.79 -35.84 2.17
N ASP A 25 -11.19 -36.73 1.25
CA ASP A 25 -10.33 -37.64 0.51
C ASP A 25 -9.67 -37.00 -0.74
N GLY A 26 -9.91 -35.70 -0.96
CA GLY A 26 -9.40 -34.97 -2.12
C GLY A 26 -10.20 -35.16 -3.41
N ARG A 27 -11.21 -36.05 -3.41
CA ARG A 27 -12.09 -36.25 -4.56
C ARG A 27 -13.20 -35.22 -4.58
N TYR A 28 -13.69 -34.91 -5.78
CA TYR A 28 -14.82 -34.02 -5.93
C TYR A 28 -16.13 -34.80 -5.72
N VAL A 29 -17.01 -34.20 -4.93
CA VAL A 29 -18.35 -34.74 -4.66
C VAL A 29 -19.36 -33.69 -5.14
N ARG A 30 -20.37 -34.17 -5.87
CA ARG A 30 -21.46 -33.32 -6.35
C ARG A 30 -22.33 -32.88 -5.17
N THR A 31 -22.42 -31.60 -4.96
CA THR A 31 -23.20 -30.99 -3.88
C THR A 31 -24.53 -30.40 -4.36
N ALA A 32 -24.63 -30.06 -5.64
CA ALA A 32 -25.88 -29.60 -6.26
C ALA A 32 -25.99 -30.11 -7.70
N GLU A 33 -27.19 -30.54 -8.06
CA GLU A 33 -27.59 -31.06 -9.39
C GLU A 33 -28.82 -30.33 -9.91
N GLY A 34 -28.95 -30.26 -11.24
CA GLY A 34 -30.14 -29.71 -11.86
C GLY A 34 -30.27 -28.19 -11.70
N GLY A 35 -29.13 -27.50 -11.60
CA GLY A 35 -29.06 -26.05 -11.56
C GLY A 35 -29.62 -25.41 -12.85
N PRO A 36 -29.67 -24.08 -12.91
CA PRO A 36 -30.17 -23.36 -14.09
C PRO A 36 -29.30 -23.63 -15.33
N LEU A 37 -29.84 -23.40 -16.51
CA LEU A 37 -29.11 -23.50 -17.78
C LEU A 37 -28.05 -22.39 -17.94
N GLN A 38 -28.25 -21.28 -17.27
CA GLN A 38 -27.31 -20.15 -17.24
C GLN A 38 -26.55 -20.13 -15.90
N ALA A 39 -25.24 -20.00 -15.95
CA ALA A 39 -24.41 -19.98 -14.75
C ALA A 39 -24.72 -18.78 -13.84
N GLY A 40 -25.17 -17.67 -14.42
CA GLY A 40 -25.58 -16.47 -13.66
C GLY A 40 -26.77 -16.66 -12.73
N GLY A 41 -27.59 -17.70 -12.98
CA GLY A 41 -28.70 -18.06 -12.12
C GLY A 41 -28.36 -19.00 -10.96
N LEU A 42 -27.08 -19.36 -10.80
CA LEU A 42 -26.65 -20.24 -9.68
C LEU A 42 -26.67 -19.48 -8.38
N GLU A 43 -27.48 -19.99 -7.46
CA GLU A 43 -27.58 -19.49 -6.07
C GLU A 43 -26.87 -20.44 -5.10
N GLY A 44 -26.50 -19.93 -3.92
CA GLY A 44 -25.96 -20.76 -2.85
C GLY A 44 -24.58 -21.39 -3.13
N LEU A 45 -23.75 -20.75 -3.97
CA LEU A 45 -22.41 -21.27 -4.27
C LEU A 45 -21.55 -21.41 -3.01
N PRO A 46 -20.78 -22.51 -2.88
CA PRO A 46 -19.97 -22.79 -1.69
C PRO A 46 -18.96 -21.67 -1.43
N GLY A 47 -18.59 -21.47 -0.16
CA GLY A 47 -17.49 -20.58 0.22
C GLY A 47 -16.15 -21.05 -0.37
N GLY A 48 -15.13 -20.20 -0.43
CA GLY A 48 -13.82 -20.58 -0.96
C GLY A 48 -13.59 -20.19 -2.43
N ASP A 49 -12.56 -20.72 -3.05
CA ASP A 49 -12.25 -20.48 -4.46
C ASP A 49 -13.20 -21.25 -5.39
N LEU A 50 -13.42 -20.74 -6.57
CA LEU A 50 -14.32 -21.33 -7.57
C LEU A 50 -13.59 -21.48 -8.89
N ALA A 51 -13.68 -22.66 -9.49
CA ALA A 51 -13.26 -22.89 -10.87
C ALA A 51 -14.50 -23.21 -11.74
N MET A 52 -14.54 -22.65 -12.93
CA MET A 52 -15.63 -22.85 -13.87
C MET A 52 -15.15 -23.55 -15.13
N LEU A 53 -15.82 -24.62 -15.49
CA LEU A 53 -15.55 -25.40 -16.69
C LEU A 53 -16.51 -24.97 -17.79
N PHE A 54 -15.97 -24.40 -18.88
CA PHE A 54 -16.79 -23.98 -20.01
C PHE A 54 -17.39 -25.18 -20.75
N PRO A 55 -18.68 -25.15 -21.06
CA PRO A 55 -19.31 -26.18 -21.85
C PRO A 55 -18.77 -26.18 -23.29
N VAL A 56 -18.73 -27.35 -23.92
CA VAL A 56 -18.17 -27.53 -25.27
C VAL A 56 -18.79 -26.58 -26.32
N ARG A 57 -20.03 -26.20 -26.17
CA ARG A 57 -20.70 -25.26 -27.08
C ARG A 57 -20.16 -23.82 -27.01
N SER A 58 -19.46 -23.47 -25.95
CA SER A 58 -18.98 -22.10 -25.66
C SER A 58 -17.65 -21.78 -26.31
N PHE A 59 -16.97 -22.76 -26.90
CA PHE A 59 -15.67 -22.57 -27.47
C PHE A 59 -15.52 -23.38 -28.79
N GLN A 60 -14.48 -23.10 -29.51
CA GLN A 60 -13.98 -23.88 -30.63
C GLN A 60 -12.60 -24.41 -30.28
N ALA A 61 -12.31 -25.65 -30.64
CA ALA A 61 -11.06 -26.30 -30.24
C ALA A 61 -10.44 -27.02 -31.46
N PRO A 62 -9.97 -26.26 -32.48
CA PRO A 62 -9.30 -26.88 -33.63
C PRO A 62 -7.90 -27.37 -33.22
N PRO A 63 -7.64 -28.69 -33.38
CA PRO A 63 -6.29 -29.18 -33.22
C PRO A 63 -5.51 -28.93 -34.52
N PHE A 64 -4.20 -28.83 -34.39
CA PHE A 64 -3.31 -28.76 -35.55
C PHE A 64 -1.92 -29.33 -35.25
N ARG A 65 -1.20 -29.68 -36.29
CA ARG A 65 0.18 -30.13 -36.23
C ARG A 65 1.09 -28.95 -36.48
N ALA A 66 1.81 -28.52 -35.48
CA ALA A 66 2.84 -27.50 -35.57
C ALA A 66 4.15 -28.13 -36.04
N ALA A 67 4.80 -27.63 -37.10
CA ALA A 67 6.10 -28.08 -37.56
C ALA A 67 7.22 -27.44 -36.70
N SER A 68 7.11 -27.57 -35.39
CA SER A 68 8.07 -27.08 -34.41
C SER A 68 7.90 -27.83 -33.11
N THR A 69 8.99 -27.96 -32.36
CA THR A 69 9.05 -28.45 -30.98
C THR A 69 9.36 -27.35 -30.00
N ASP A 70 9.56 -26.11 -30.49
CA ASP A 70 9.82 -24.93 -29.66
C ASP A 70 8.55 -24.39 -29.07
N GLU A 71 8.37 -24.54 -27.75
CA GLU A 71 7.19 -24.09 -27.01
C GLU A 71 6.96 -22.58 -27.11
N SER A 72 8.01 -21.79 -27.31
CA SER A 72 7.89 -20.33 -27.43
C SER A 72 7.13 -19.88 -28.67
N LEU A 73 7.05 -20.72 -29.69
CA LEU A 73 6.36 -20.46 -30.96
C LEU A 73 4.90 -20.95 -30.97
N PHE A 74 4.50 -21.77 -30.00
CA PHE A 74 3.20 -22.45 -30.03
C PHE A 74 2.01 -21.48 -30.03
N GLU A 75 2.07 -20.40 -29.28
CA GLU A 75 1.00 -19.43 -29.20
C GLU A 75 0.83 -18.67 -30.53
N ASP A 76 1.91 -18.27 -31.17
CA ASP A 76 1.89 -17.57 -32.45
C ASP A 76 1.41 -18.50 -33.58
N LEU A 77 1.92 -19.74 -33.64
CA LEU A 77 1.48 -20.74 -34.63
C LEU A 77 -0.01 -21.07 -34.44
N ALA A 78 -0.48 -21.17 -33.20
CA ALA A 78 -1.88 -21.42 -32.91
C ALA A 78 -2.77 -20.26 -33.36
N THR A 79 -2.35 -19.03 -33.11
CA THR A 79 -3.06 -17.83 -33.57
C THR A 79 -3.14 -17.76 -35.07
N MET A 80 -2.04 -18.00 -35.79
CA MET A 80 -2.01 -18.05 -37.23
C MET A 80 -2.94 -19.15 -37.79
N HIS A 81 -2.96 -20.32 -37.13
CA HIS A 81 -3.85 -21.41 -37.54
C HIS A 81 -5.34 -21.05 -37.36
N ALA A 82 -5.67 -20.47 -36.18
CA ALA A 82 -7.03 -20.01 -35.90
C ALA A 82 -7.50 -18.93 -36.89
N GLU A 83 -6.65 -17.98 -37.23
CA GLU A 83 -6.96 -16.97 -38.24
C GLU A 83 -7.24 -17.56 -39.62
N ARG A 84 -6.50 -18.59 -40.06
CA ARG A 84 -6.74 -19.32 -41.30
C ARG A 84 -8.11 -20.00 -41.30
N LEU A 85 -8.58 -20.44 -40.16
CA LEU A 85 -9.93 -21.03 -39.99
C LEU A 85 -11.02 -19.98 -39.81
N GLY A 86 -10.67 -18.70 -39.81
CA GLY A 86 -11.61 -17.61 -39.58
C GLY A 86 -12.02 -17.45 -38.11
N ILE A 87 -11.31 -18.13 -37.21
CA ILE A 87 -11.53 -18.04 -35.77
C ILE A 87 -10.80 -16.82 -35.26
N ARG A 88 -11.56 -15.84 -34.76
CA ARG A 88 -10.99 -14.62 -34.16
C ARG A 88 -11.58 -14.43 -32.78
N THR A 89 -10.72 -14.28 -31.83
CA THR A 89 -11.10 -13.86 -30.48
C THR A 89 -11.05 -12.35 -30.39
N ASP A 90 -12.03 -11.75 -29.73
CA ASP A 90 -12.00 -10.31 -29.44
C ASP A 90 -10.97 -10.00 -28.34
N PRO A 91 -9.89 -9.27 -28.65
CA PRO A 91 -8.87 -8.93 -27.64
C PRO A 91 -9.43 -8.08 -26.48
N MET A 92 -10.52 -7.35 -26.74
CA MET A 92 -11.18 -6.54 -25.73
C MET A 92 -12.00 -7.38 -24.75
N ALA A 93 -12.45 -8.57 -25.19
CA ALA A 93 -13.23 -9.48 -24.37
C ALA A 93 -12.39 -10.31 -23.38
N GLY A 94 -11.07 -10.09 -23.31
CA GLY A 94 -10.16 -10.73 -22.36
C GLY A 94 -9.20 -11.74 -23.00
N GLN A 95 -8.63 -12.63 -22.17
CA GLN A 95 -7.84 -13.77 -22.64
C GLN A 95 -8.80 -14.91 -22.98
N LEU A 96 -9.29 -14.93 -24.20
CA LEU A 96 -10.27 -15.90 -24.66
C LEU A 96 -9.66 -17.06 -25.45
N SER A 97 -8.35 -17.15 -25.54
CA SER A 97 -7.65 -18.24 -26.23
C SER A 97 -6.58 -18.85 -25.33
N ASP A 98 -6.34 -20.15 -25.55
CA ASP A 98 -5.26 -20.90 -24.92
C ASP A 98 -4.84 -22.04 -25.84
N THR A 99 -3.63 -22.57 -25.64
CA THR A 99 -3.07 -23.64 -26.47
C THR A 99 -2.50 -24.74 -25.58
N PHE A 100 -2.92 -25.98 -25.84
CA PHE A 100 -2.52 -27.15 -25.08
C PHE A 100 -1.70 -28.11 -25.92
N VAL A 101 -0.64 -28.63 -25.38
CA VAL A 101 0.16 -29.68 -26.01
C VAL A 101 -0.56 -31.01 -25.83
N VAL A 102 -0.94 -31.62 -26.94
CA VAL A 102 -1.62 -32.93 -26.97
C VAL A 102 -0.63 -34.07 -27.14
N GLY A 103 0.32 -33.91 -28.05
CA GLY A 103 1.32 -34.93 -28.33
C GLY A 103 2.55 -34.34 -29.02
N GLY A 104 3.65 -35.06 -29.02
CA GLY A 104 4.88 -34.69 -29.72
C GLY A 104 5.33 -35.79 -30.66
N GLU A 105 5.88 -35.41 -31.78
CA GLU A 105 6.62 -36.21 -32.74
C GLU A 105 8.06 -35.67 -32.80
N GLU A 106 8.98 -36.36 -33.47
CA GLU A 106 10.39 -35.94 -33.48
C GLU A 106 10.63 -34.52 -33.98
N GLU A 107 9.84 -34.03 -34.95
CA GLU A 107 10.02 -32.71 -35.56
C GLU A 107 8.72 -31.85 -35.50
N ALA A 108 7.67 -32.32 -34.83
CA ALA A 108 6.40 -31.66 -34.82
C ALA A 108 5.65 -31.87 -33.47
N THR A 109 4.83 -30.93 -33.13
CA THR A 109 4.00 -31.02 -31.94
C THR A 109 2.52 -30.89 -32.32
N VAL A 110 1.69 -31.76 -31.76
CA VAL A 110 0.23 -31.66 -31.90
C VAL A 110 -0.28 -30.74 -30.80
N LEU A 111 -0.93 -29.68 -31.25
CA LEU A 111 -1.47 -28.64 -30.38
C LEU A 111 -3.00 -28.59 -30.52
N LEU A 112 -3.66 -28.38 -29.39
CA LEU A 112 -5.09 -28.04 -29.33
C LEU A 112 -5.21 -26.54 -29.05
N HIS A 113 -5.63 -25.76 -30.05
CA HIS A 113 -5.94 -24.36 -29.83
C HIS A 113 -7.40 -24.22 -29.42
N VAL A 114 -7.63 -23.50 -28.34
CA VAL A 114 -8.98 -23.23 -27.84
C VAL A 114 -9.29 -21.75 -27.99
N ALA A 115 -10.42 -21.47 -28.60
CA ALA A 115 -10.95 -20.12 -28.75
C ALA A 115 -12.35 -20.07 -28.11
N LEU A 116 -12.45 -19.41 -26.98
CA LEU A 116 -13.71 -19.18 -26.26
C LEU A 116 -14.51 -18.09 -26.97
N LYS A 117 -15.80 -18.35 -27.18
CA LYS A 117 -16.73 -17.28 -27.56
C LYS A 117 -16.88 -16.29 -26.45
N SER A 118 -16.98 -15.00 -26.76
CA SER A 118 -17.21 -13.98 -25.74
C SER A 118 -18.44 -14.35 -24.91
N PRO A 119 -18.28 -14.55 -23.59
CA PRO A 119 -19.40 -14.85 -22.72
C PRO A 119 -20.42 -13.73 -22.76
N SER A 120 -21.69 -14.09 -22.84
CA SER A 120 -22.82 -13.16 -22.77
C SER A 120 -23.29 -12.99 -21.31
N GLU A 121 -24.21 -12.05 -21.11
CA GLU A 121 -24.83 -11.84 -19.80
C GLU A 121 -25.53 -13.14 -19.33
N GLY A 122 -25.21 -13.58 -18.14
CA GLY A 122 -25.71 -14.84 -17.56
C GLY A 122 -24.86 -16.08 -17.84
N ASP A 123 -23.89 -16.03 -18.75
CA ASP A 123 -22.99 -17.17 -19.01
C ASP A 123 -21.96 -17.37 -17.88
N LEU A 124 -21.69 -16.32 -17.11
CA LEU A 124 -20.81 -16.37 -15.95
C LEU A 124 -21.59 -16.30 -14.64
N PRO A 125 -21.15 -17.00 -13.59
CA PRO A 125 -21.79 -16.93 -12.30
C PRO A 125 -21.59 -15.55 -11.65
N LEU A 126 -22.55 -15.12 -10.83
CA LEU A 126 -22.49 -13.84 -10.10
C LEU A 126 -21.22 -13.74 -9.24
N ARG A 127 -20.81 -14.85 -8.66
CA ARG A 127 -19.53 -14.94 -7.95
C ARG A 127 -18.41 -15.28 -8.93
N THR A 128 -17.48 -14.36 -9.08
CA THR A 128 -16.36 -14.47 -10.01
C THR A 128 -15.48 -15.69 -9.76
N PRO A 129 -15.35 -16.65 -10.70
CA PRO A 129 -14.42 -17.75 -10.58
C PRO A 129 -12.96 -17.32 -10.53
N LYS A 130 -12.14 -18.07 -9.79
CA LYS A 130 -10.70 -17.90 -9.77
C LYS A 130 -10.01 -18.51 -10.98
N GLU A 131 -10.53 -19.64 -11.45
CA GLU A 131 -9.97 -20.39 -12.54
C GLU A 131 -11.06 -20.74 -13.56
N PHE A 132 -10.63 -20.86 -14.80
CA PHE A 132 -11.49 -21.27 -15.92
C PHE A 132 -10.81 -22.38 -16.66
N ASP A 133 -11.55 -23.37 -17.10
CA ASP A 133 -11.04 -24.44 -17.95
C ASP A 133 -12.18 -25.00 -18.84
N LEU A 134 -11.92 -26.07 -19.54
CA LEU A 134 -12.85 -26.73 -20.45
C LEU A 134 -13.44 -27.97 -19.79
N SER A 135 -14.73 -28.20 -19.94
CA SER A 135 -15.40 -29.38 -19.39
C SER A 135 -14.77 -30.70 -19.83
N PRO A 136 -14.35 -30.91 -21.11
CA PRO A 136 -13.75 -32.19 -21.51
C PRO A 136 -12.41 -32.47 -20.84
N ARG A 137 -11.68 -31.45 -20.40
CA ARG A 137 -10.39 -31.67 -19.71
C ARG A 137 -10.54 -32.13 -18.28
N ALA A 138 -11.73 -31.92 -17.70
CA ALA A 138 -11.99 -32.32 -16.33
C ALA A 138 -12.36 -33.79 -16.17
N PHE A 139 -12.63 -34.51 -17.26
CA PHE A 139 -12.99 -35.91 -17.19
C PHE A 139 -11.81 -36.79 -17.58
N PRO A 140 -11.27 -37.60 -16.66
CA PRO A 140 -10.18 -38.49 -16.97
C PRO A 140 -10.63 -39.60 -17.91
N VAL A 141 -9.93 -39.73 -19.03
CA VAL A 141 -10.15 -40.78 -20.04
C VAL A 141 -8.79 -41.40 -20.36
N ASP A 142 -8.70 -42.73 -20.27
CA ASP A 142 -7.45 -43.42 -20.54
C ASP A 142 -7.26 -43.77 -22.00
N GLY A 143 -6.05 -43.56 -22.51
CA GLY A 143 -5.62 -43.97 -23.83
C GLY A 143 -6.29 -43.24 -24.99
N ASP A 144 -6.53 -43.97 -26.09
CA ASP A 144 -7.14 -43.45 -27.34
C ASP A 144 -8.63 -43.80 -27.30
N ALA A 145 -9.48 -42.86 -26.99
CA ALA A 145 -10.92 -43.11 -26.81
C ALA A 145 -11.77 -41.90 -27.24
N ILE A 146 -13.05 -42.19 -27.46
CA ILE A 146 -14.07 -41.17 -27.61
C ILE A 146 -14.97 -41.25 -26.36
N ALA A 147 -15.22 -40.10 -25.73
CA ALA A 147 -16.23 -39.98 -24.69
C ALA A 147 -17.41 -39.15 -25.21
N ALA A 148 -18.63 -39.60 -24.90
CA ALA A 148 -19.88 -38.97 -25.29
C ALA A 148 -20.75 -38.75 -24.05
N TRP A 149 -21.25 -37.52 -23.86
CA TRP A 149 -22.11 -37.18 -22.73
C TRP A 149 -23.05 -36.01 -23.12
N LYS A 150 -23.99 -35.68 -22.24
CA LYS A 150 -24.86 -34.51 -22.41
C LYS A 150 -24.37 -33.33 -21.58
N GLU A 151 -24.34 -32.14 -22.21
CA GLU A 151 -24.14 -30.87 -21.55
C GLU A 151 -25.28 -29.91 -21.88
N LEU A 152 -25.97 -29.42 -20.85
CA LEU A 152 -27.02 -28.40 -21.00
C LEU A 152 -28.03 -28.76 -22.09
N GLY A 153 -28.48 -30.02 -22.09
CA GLY A 153 -29.49 -30.54 -23.00
C GLY A 153 -28.98 -30.95 -24.39
N ARG A 154 -27.67 -30.99 -24.64
CA ARG A 154 -27.12 -31.41 -25.95
C ARG A 154 -26.08 -32.51 -25.76
N TRP A 155 -26.02 -33.43 -26.70
CA TRP A 155 -24.92 -34.36 -26.77
C TRP A 155 -23.65 -33.67 -27.23
N VAL A 156 -22.57 -34.03 -26.58
CA VAL A 156 -21.19 -33.61 -26.89
C VAL A 156 -20.31 -34.84 -26.97
N PHE A 157 -19.27 -34.77 -27.76
CA PHE A 157 -18.22 -35.78 -27.73
C PHE A 157 -16.85 -35.13 -27.67
N ALA A 158 -15.91 -35.89 -27.09
CA ALA A 158 -14.51 -35.55 -27.07
C ALA A 158 -13.68 -36.74 -27.51
N VAL A 159 -12.63 -36.45 -28.24
CA VAL A 159 -11.67 -37.41 -28.78
C VAL A 159 -10.39 -37.26 -27.98
N TYR A 160 -9.91 -38.35 -27.44
CA TYR A 160 -8.67 -38.40 -26.66
C TYR A 160 -7.62 -39.25 -27.35
N SER A 161 -6.37 -38.84 -27.26
CA SER A 161 -5.22 -39.65 -27.66
C SER A 161 -4.18 -39.65 -26.57
N GLY A 162 -3.77 -40.85 -26.14
CA GLY A 162 -2.88 -41.00 -24.99
C GLY A 162 -3.42 -40.37 -23.68
N GLY A 163 -4.73 -40.34 -23.54
CA GLY A 163 -5.41 -39.71 -22.38
C GLY A 163 -5.51 -38.19 -22.43
N ARG A 164 -5.04 -37.54 -23.52
CA ARG A 164 -5.12 -36.07 -23.68
C ARG A 164 -6.20 -35.70 -24.67
N LEU A 165 -6.91 -34.63 -24.40
CA LEU A 165 -7.95 -34.09 -25.27
C LEU A 165 -7.35 -33.62 -26.59
N VAL A 166 -7.80 -34.22 -27.72
CA VAL A 166 -7.38 -33.83 -29.09
C VAL A 166 -8.43 -32.96 -29.74
N TYR A 167 -9.71 -33.29 -29.55
CA TYR A 167 -10.82 -32.61 -30.20
C TYR A 167 -12.10 -32.75 -29.35
N CYS A 168 -12.98 -31.79 -29.46
CA CYS A 168 -14.31 -31.89 -28.88
C CYS A 168 -15.33 -31.07 -29.69
N GLN A 169 -16.57 -31.52 -29.71
CA GLN A 169 -17.66 -30.86 -30.40
C GLN A 169 -18.98 -31.06 -29.70
N ALA A 170 -19.80 -30.01 -29.69
CA ALA A 170 -21.22 -30.12 -29.36
C ALA A 170 -21.99 -30.46 -30.59
N THR A 171 -22.80 -31.53 -30.55
CA THR A 171 -23.54 -32.03 -31.71
C THR A 171 -24.89 -31.33 -31.87
N SER A 172 -25.52 -31.55 -33.02
CA SER A 172 -26.88 -31.11 -33.27
C SER A 172 -27.93 -32.00 -32.60
N SER A 173 -27.56 -33.27 -32.25
CA SER A 173 -28.46 -34.22 -31.63
C SER A 173 -28.91 -33.79 -30.24
N ARG A 174 -30.23 -33.90 -30.01
CA ARG A 174 -30.88 -33.67 -28.70
C ARG A 174 -31.63 -34.88 -28.17
N ASP A 175 -31.55 -35.98 -28.90
CA ASP A 175 -32.26 -37.21 -28.57
C ASP A 175 -31.84 -37.78 -27.20
N SER A 176 -32.59 -38.69 -26.69
CA SER A 176 -32.29 -39.38 -25.42
C SER A 176 -30.99 -40.20 -25.50
N ALA A 177 -30.69 -40.78 -26.65
CA ALA A 177 -29.50 -41.59 -26.89
C ALA A 177 -28.72 -41.06 -28.14
N PRO A 178 -27.42 -41.41 -28.29
CA PRO A 178 -26.68 -41.12 -29.50
C PRO A 178 -27.28 -41.81 -30.69
N ASP A 179 -27.64 -41.02 -31.69
CA ASP A 179 -28.30 -41.46 -32.95
C ASP A 179 -27.30 -41.52 -34.12
N ASP A 180 -27.82 -41.86 -35.33
CA ASP A 180 -27.05 -41.88 -36.56
C ASP A 180 -26.49 -40.49 -36.92
N THR A 181 -27.15 -39.44 -36.53
CA THR A 181 -26.66 -38.07 -36.74
C THR A 181 -25.44 -37.81 -35.89
N PHE A 182 -25.48 -38.22 -34.63
CA PHE A 182 -24.34 -38.15 -33.72
C PHE A 182 -23.14 -38.95 -34.25
N LEU A 183 -23.38 -40.20 -34.71
CA LEU A 183 -22.34 -41.04 -35.30
C LEU A 183 -21.72 -40.39 -36.58
N ARG A 184 -22.54 -39.81 -37.41
CA ARG A 184 -22.09 -39.09 -38.64
C ARG A 184 -21.19 -37.91 -38.27
N GLU A 185 -21.54 -37.11 -37.24
CA GLU A 185 -20.73 -36.00 -36.80
C GLU A 185 -19.37 -36.45 -36.26
N ILE A 186 -19.30 -37.60 -35.55
CA ILE A 186 -18.03 -38.21 -35.12
C ILE A 186 -17.17 -38.59 -36.32
N HIS A 187 -17.78 -39.29 -37.34
CA HIS A 187 -17.03 -39.69 -38.54
C HIS A 187 -16.50 -38.47 -39.30
N LEU A 188 -17.28 -37.40 -39.41
CA LEU A 188 -16.85 -36.17 -40.05
C LEU A 188 -15.66 -35.54 -39.28
N ALA A 189 -15.73 -35.52 -37.96
CA ALA A 189 -14.64 -35.00 -37.12
C ALA A 189 -13.35 -35.82 -37.27
N LEU A 190 -13.45 -37.16 -37.21
CA LEU A 190 -12.29 -38.06 -37.38
C LEU A 190 -11.69 -37.92 -38.79
N GLY A 191 -12.55 -37.81 -39.82
CA GLY A 191 -12.13 -37.55 -41.18
C GLY A 191 -11.38 -36.20 -41.32
N GLN A 192 -11.92 -35.16 -40.70
CA GLN A 192 -11.28 -33.83 -40.68
C GLN A 192 -9.92 -33.85 -39.96
N LEU A 193 -9.81 -34.56 -38.83
CA LEU A 193 -8.54 -34.75 -38.12
C LEU A 193 -7.52 -35.46 -39.02
N ALA A 194 -7.96 -36.51 -39.71
CA ALA A 194 -7.06 -37.27 -40.61
C ALA A 194 -6.55 -36.41 -41.80
N ILE A 195 -7.39 -35.54 -42.37
CA ILE A 195 -7.00 -34.59 -43.42
C ILE A 195 -5.96 -33.59 -42.88
N GLN A 196 -6.04 -33.21 -41.62
CA GLN A 196 -5.06 -32.33 -40.97
C GLN A 196 -3.77 -33.06 -40.55
N GLY A 197 -3.64 -34.32 -40.89
CA GLY A 197 -2.48 -35.15 -40.54
C GLY A 197 -2.53 -35.72 -39.12
N LEU A 198 -3.67 -35.56 -38.44
CA LEU A 198 -3.87 -36.08 -37.08
C LEU A 198 -4.67 -37.38 -37.12
N ARG A 199 -3.97 -38.52 -37.26
CA ARG A 199 -4.62 -39.83 -37.28
C ARG A 199 -4.86 -40.33 -35.86
N VAL A 200 -6.10 -40.07 -35.39
CA VAL A 200 -6.58 -40.64 -34.11
C VAL A 200 -7.41 -41.88 -34.44
N VAL A 201 -6.99 -43.02 -33.95
CA VAL A 201 -7.73 -44.28 -34.07
C VAL A 201 -8.29 -44.64 -32.68
N PRO A 202 -9.54 -44.36 -32.40
CA PRO A 202 -10.11 -44.67 -31.11
C PRO A 202 -10.16 -46.20 -30.90
N LYS A 203 -9.80 -46.64 -29.71
CA LYS A 203 -9.84 -48.06 -29.27
C LYS A 203 -11.07 -48.38 -28.44
N ALA A 204 -11.68 -47.35 -27.89
CA ALA A 204 -12.88 -47.46 -27.08
C ALA A 204 -13.81 -46.24 -27.23
N VAL A 205 -15.08 -46.47 -26.98
CA VAL A 205 -16.08 -45.42 -26.87
C VAL A 205 -16.70 -45.50 -25.45
N HIS A 206 -16.72 -44.40 -24.74
CA HIS A 206 -17.38 -44.26 -23.45
C HIS A 206 -18.62 -43.41 -23.62
N VAL A 207 -19.80 -43.97 -23.34
CA VAL A 207 -21.08 -43.24 -23.32
C VAL A 207 -21.48 -43.01 -21.86
N TRP A 208 -21.64 -41.74 -21.51
CA TRP A 208 -22.06 -41.34 -20.17
C TRP A 208 -23.46 -40.72 -20.23
N PRO A 209 -24.50 -41.54 -20.14
CA PRO A 209 -25.87 -41.02 -20.17
C PRO A 209 -26.18 -40.22 -18.92
N PRO A 210 -27.19 -39.33 -18.99
CA PRO A 210 -27.71 -38.67 -17.80
C PRO A 210 -28.18 -39.70 -16.74
N GLU A 211 -28.11 -39.31 -15.48
CA GLU A 211 -28.62 -40.19 -14.41
C GLU A 211 -30.11 -40.51 -14.61
N GLY A 212 -30.44 -41.78 -14.55
CA GLY A 212 -31.82 -42.29 -14.76
C GLY A 212 -32.20 -42.57 -16.23
N GLU A 213 -31.32 -42.22 -17.19
CA GLU A 213 -31.52 -42.63 -18.59
C GLU A 213 -30.78 -43.95 -18.87
N LEU A 214 -31.44 -44.83 -19.63
CA LEU A 214 -30.79 -46.06 -20.12
C LEU A 214 -29.90 -45.62 -21.30
N GLY A 215 -28.60 -45.75 -21.12
CA GLY A 215 -27.66 -45.46 -22.22
C GLY A 215 -27.67 -46.56 -23.25
N GLU A 216 -27.72 -46.18 -24.49
CA GLU A 216 -27.49 -47.08 -25.63
C GLU A 216 -26.18 -46.68 -26.34
N ALA A 217 -25.34 -47.67 -26.62
CA ALA A 217 -24.09 -47.48 -27.28
C ALA A 217 -23.90 -48.40 -28.50
N GLY A 218 -24.95 -49.19 -28.83
CA GLY A 218 -24.90 -50.15 -29.94
C GLY A 218 -24.59 -49.51 -31.26
N THR A 219 -25.28 -48.47 -31.63
CA THR A 219 -25.07 -47.67 -32.87
C THR A 219 -23.63 -47.16 -32.97
N LEU A 220 -23.04 -46.67 -31.86
CA LEU A 220 -21.67 -46.19 -31.82
C LEU A 220 -20.66 -47.34 -31.94
N ALA A 221 -20.91 -48.45 -31.27
CA ALA A 221 -20.04 -49.63 -31.31
C ALA A 221 -19.95 -50.19 -32.74
N GLU A 222 -21.11 -50.41 -33.39
CA GLU A 222 -21.19 -50.91 -34.74
C GLU A 222 -20.63 -49.94 -35.78
N GLY A 223 -21.03 -48.68 -35.65
CA GLY A 223 -20.62 -47.65 -36.62
C GLY A 223 -19.14 -47.29 -36.60
N LEU A 224 -18.50 -47.36 -35.40
CA LEU A 224 -17.08 -47.07 -35.27
C LEU A 224 -16.19 -48.33 -35.28
N GLY A 225 -16.79 -49.50 -35.20
CA GLY A 225 -16.11 -50.80 -35.17
C GLY A 225 -15.22 -50.98 -33.93
N VAL A 226 -15.58 -50.35 -32.80
CA VAL A 226 -14.83 -50.39 -31.53
C VAL A 226 -15.74 -50.74 -30.37
N LYS A 227 -15.14 -51.21 -29.28
CA LYS A 227 -15.88 -51.51 -28.03
C LYS A 227 -16.49 -50.24 -27.46
N ALA A 228 -17.80 -50.21 -27.32
CA ALA A 228 -18.49 -49.16 -26.59
C ALA A 228 -18.90 -49.65 -25.19
N THR A 229 -18.71 -48.77 -24.21
CA THR A 229 -19.08 -48.99 -22.82
C THR A 229 -19.99 -47.86 -22.32
N VAL A 230 -21.11 -48.29 -21.71
CA VAL A 230 -22.02 -47.36 -21.04
C VAL A 230 -21.68 -47.38 -19.55
N SER A 231 -21.37 -46.23 -19.00
CA SER A 231 -21.02 -46.08 -17.60
C SER A 231 -21.48 -44.73 -17.07
N ARG A 232 -21.49 -44.58 -15.75
CA ARG A 232 -21.63 -43.25 -15.16
C ARG A 232 -20.49 -42.36 -15.55
N ARG A 233 -20.76 -41.07 -15.79
CA ARG A 233 -19.72 -40.06 -16.01
C ARG A 233 -18.75 -40.05 -14.83
N PRO A 234 -17.43 -40.09 -15.06
CA PRO A 234 -16.46 -40.00 -13.99
C PRO A 234 -16.59 -38.68 -13.21
N ASP A 235 -16.18 -38.70 -11.97
CA ASP A 235 -16.13 -37.48 -11.16
C ASP A 235 -15.11 -36.51 -11.78
N PRO A 236 -15.44 -35.21 -11.87
CA PRO A 236 -14.54 -34.24 -12.46
C PRO A 236 -13.28 -34.05 -11.62
N VAL A 237 -12.19 -33.76 -12.27
CA VAL A 237 -10.93 -33.34 -11.65
C VAL A 237 -10.59 -31.94 -12.09
N LEU A 238 -9.85 -31.20 -11.28
CA LEU A 238 -9.32 -29.91 -11.69
C LEU A 238 -8.23 -30.16 -12.76
N PRO A 239 -8.36 -29.62 -14.00
CA PRO A 239 -7.40 -29.88 -15.07
C PRO A 239 -6.01 -29.31 -14.75
N GLU A 240 -4.97 -30.09 -15.08
CA GLU A 240 -3.59 -29.67 -14.98
C GLU A 240 -2.88 -29.81 -16.34
N PRO A 241 -2.07 -28.81 -16.76
CA PRO A 241 -1.92 -27.47 -16.18
C PRO A 241 -3.22 -26.63 -16.33
N PRO A 242 -3.45 -25.66 -15.45
CA PRO A 242 -4.64 -24.81 -15.53
C PRO A 242 -4.62 -23.98 -16.79
N SER A 243 -5.79 -23.69 -17.35
CA SER A 243 -5.88 -22.87 -18.55
C SER A 243 -5.64 -21.38 -18.25
N LYS A 244 -5.18 -20.65 -19.28
CA LYS A 244 -4.97 -19.20 -19.23
C LYS A 244 -6.23 -18.40 -19.55
N LEU A 245 -7.35 -19.06 -19.78
CA LEU A 245 -8.62 -18.41 -20.14
C LEU A 245 -9.07 -17.43 -19.05
N LEU A 246 -9.36 -16.20 -19.43
CA LEU A 246 -9.77 -15.14 -18.50
C LEU A 246 -10.66 -14.11 -19.20
N PRO A 247 -11.99 -14.22 -19.15
CA PRO A 247 -12.91 -13.25 -19.70
C PRO A 247 -12.67 -11.81 -19.18
N ALA A 248 -12.95 -10.81 -20.00
CA ALA A 248 -12.68 -9.40 -19.70
C ALA A 248 -13.39 -8.93 -18.43
N ASP A 249 -14.65 -9.31 -18.26
CA ASP A 249 -15.45 -8.93 -17.08
C ASP A 249 -14.79 -9.40 -15.77
N VAL A 250 -14.32 -10.65 -15.79
CA VAL A 250 -13.58 -11.24 -14.66
C VAL A 250 -12.24 -10.53 -14.46
N ARG A 251 -11.55 -10.24 -15.55
CA ARG A 251 -10.28 -9.47 -15.51
C ARG A 251 -10.49 -8.07 -14.96
N ALA A 252 -11.56 -7.40 -15.38
CA ALA A 252 -11.94 -6.07 -14.87
C ALA A 252 -12.32 -6.13 -13.39
N ALA A 253 -13.15 -7.10 -12.98
CA ALA A 253 -13.53 -7.31 -11.59
C ALA A 253 -12.31 -7.58 -10.68
N ARG A 254 -11.37 -8.43 -11.13
CA ARG A 254 -10.13 -8.70 -10.40
C ARG A 254 -9.26 -7.46 -10.26
N ARG A 255 -9.13 -6.65 -11.33
CA ARG A 255 -8.41 -5.38 -11.30
C ARG A 255 -9.06 -4.38 -10.33
N ALA A 256 -10.38 -4.25 -10.39
CA ALA A 256 -11.14 -3.38 -9.49
C ALA A 256 -10.98 -3.82 -8.02
N ARG A 257 -11.07 -5.12 -7.74
CA ARG A 257 -10.86 -5.67 -6.39
C ARG A 257 -9.42 -5.44 -5.89
N LYS A 258 -8.41 -5.67 -6.76
CA LYS A 258 -7.01 -5.40 -6.42
C LYS A 258 -6.79 -3.91 -6.11
N LYS A 259 -7.34 -3.01 -6.95
CA LYS A 259 -7.26 -1.56 -6.73
C LYS A 259 -7.94 -1.14 -5.42
N ARG A 260 -9.14 -1.67 -5.15
CA ARG A 260 -9.84 -1.44 -3.88
C ARG A 260 -9.04 -1.91 -2.67
N ASN A 261 -8.47 -3.13 -2.73
CA ASN A 261 -7.65 -3.66 -1.65
C ASN A 261 -6.37 -2.83 -1.43
N GLN A 262 -5.75 -2.32 -2.50
CA GLN A 262 -4.62 -1.41 -2.40
C GLN A 262 -5.01 -0.08 -1.75
N GLN A 263 -6.19 0.47 -2.11
CA GLN A 263 -6.70 1.71 -1.48
C GLN A 263 -6.99 1.51 0.01
N ILE A 264 -7.60 0.37 0.37
CA ILE A 264 -7.84 0.01 1.79
C ILE A 264 -6.52 -0.16 2.53
N GLY A 265 -5.52 -0.82 1.92
CA GLY A 265 -4.18 -0.98 2.50
C GLY A 265 -3.47 0.36 2.72
N LEU A 266 -3.50 1.26 1.73
CA LEU A 266 -2.97 2.62 1.86
C LEU A 266 -3.69 3.42 2.95
N GLY A 267 -5.02 3.32 3.03
CA GLY A 267 -5.82 3.93 4.08
C GLY A 267 -5.43 3.42 5.47
N ALA A 268 -5.27 2.10 5.62
CA ALA A 268 -4.86 1.50 6.88
C ALA A 268 -3.45 1.96 7.33
N VAL A 269 -2.50 2.05 6.38
CA VAL A 269 -1.16 2.60 6.65
C VAL A 269 -1.24 4.07 7.06
N GLY A 270 -2.07 4.87 6.39
CA GLY A 270 -2.30 6.28 6.76
C GLY A 270 -2.85 6.43 8.17
N VAL A 271 -3.88 5.64 8.54
CA VAL A 271 -4.44 5.63 9.89
C VAL A 271 -3.39 5.20 10.93
N ALA A 272 -2.62 4.15 10.64
CA ALA A 272 -1.55 3.70 11.54
C ALA A 272 -0.47 4.78 11.74
N ALA A 273 -0.09 5.51 10.69
CA ALA A 273 0.86 6.61 10.77
C ALA A 273 0.33 7.77 11.63
N VAL A 274 -0.95 8.14 11.48
CA VAL A 274 -1.59 9.17 12.31
C VAL A 274 -1.66 8.74 13.78
N LEU A 275 -2.02 7.48 14.05
CA LEU A 275 -2.06 6.95 15.42
C LEU A 275 -0.65 6.91 16.05
N ALA A 276 0.38 6.54 15.27
CA ALA A 276 1.76 6.56 15.73
C ALA A 276 2.24 7.98 16.07
N LEU A 277 1.87 8.97 15.23
CA LEU A 277 2.21 10.37 15.45
C LEU A 277 1.49 10.95 16.70
N LEU A 278 0.21 10.65 16.86
CA LEU A 278 -0.56 11.02 18.05
C LEU A 278 0.00 10.35 19.32
N GLY A 279 0.39 9.09 19.22
CA GLY A 279 1.05 8.36 20.31
C GLY A 279 2.39 8.97 20.69
N TRP A 280 3.18 9.37 19.70
CA TRP A 280 4.48 10.03 19.93
C TRP A 280 4.30 11.41 20.59
N VAL A 281 3.39 12.25 20.07
CA VAL A 281 3.08 13.56 20.67
C VAL A 281 2.51 13.39 22.09
N GLY A 282 1.60 12.43 22.27
CA GLY A 282 1.05 12.12 23.61
C GLY A 282 2.11 11.67 24.59
N PHE A 283 3.06 10.86 24.14
CA PHE A 283 4.17 10.41 24.97
C PHE A 283 5.10 11.57 25.37
N ASP A 284 5.40 12.47 24.44
CA ASP A 284 6.23 13.65 24.68
C ASP A 284 5.56 14.61 25.68
N LEU A 285 4.27 14.90 25.49
CA LEU A 285 3.48 15.67 26.45
C LEU A 285 3.43 15.03 27.83
N PHE A 286 3.30 13.71 27.89
CA PHE A 286 3.29 12.98 29.17
C PHE A 286 4.63 13.06 29.87
N LYS A 287 5.73 12.98 29.14
CA LYS A 287 7.09 13.15 29.66
C LYS A 287 7.28 14.57 30.20
N ASP A 288 6.84 15.59 29.45
CA ASP A 288 6.92 16.98 29.88
C ASP A 288 6.08 17.25 31.14
N MET A 289 4.87 16.71 31.21
CA MET A 289 4.04 16.82 32.43
C MET A 289 4.70 16.18 33.65
N ARG A 290 5.33 15.02 33.48
CA ARG A 290 6.10 14.38 34.57
C ARG A 290 7.29 15.24 35.01
N THR A 291 8.04 15.78 34.06
CA THR A 291 9.20 16.63 34.33
C THR A 291 8.76 17.91 35.02
N ARG A 292 7.70 18.57 34.60
CA ARG A 292 7.14 19.75 35.25
C ARG A 292 6.66 19.47 36.67
N LYS A 293 5.97 18.34 36.90
CA LYS A 293 5.57 17.94 38.26
C LYS A 293 6.77 17.75 39.19
N ARG A 294 7.86 17.12 38.67
CA ARG A 294 9.09 16.92 39.44
C ARG A 294 9.79 18.24 39.75
N LEU A 295 9.93 19.12 38.72
CA LEU A 295 10.54 20.44 38.91
C LEU A 295 9.74 21.32 39.89
N ASN A 296 8.41 21.29 39.81
CA ASN A 296 7.55 22.03 40.72
C ASN A 296 7.70 21.49 42.17
N ALA A 297 7.77 20.18 42.36
CA ALA A 297 8.01 19.59 43.66
C ALA A 297 9.39 19.97 44.24
N GLU A 298 10.42 20.00 43.39
CA GLU A 298 11.76 20.47 43.77
C GLU A 298 11.75 21.98 44.11
N ALA A 299 11.07 22.79 43.28
CA ALA A 299 10.93 24.23 43.51
C ALA A 299 10.21 24.55 44.85
N GLU A 300 9.17 23.81 45.18
CA GLU A 300 8.47 23.95 46.48
C GLU A 300 9.39 23.66 47.67
N GLN A 301 10.29 22.69 47.56
CA GLN A 301 11.27 22.40 48.66
C GLN A 301 12.23 23.55 48.91
N TYR A 302 12.60 24.30 47.87
CA TYR A 302 13.53 25.44 48.00
C TYR A 302 12.83 26.78 48.22
N ARG A 303 11.49 26.82 48.13
CA ARG A 303 10.73 28.07 48.25
C ARG A 303 10.98 28.82 49.56
N GLY A 304 10.98 28.10 50.67
CA GLY A 304 11.26 28.72 51.98
C GLY A 304 12.68 29.31 52.09
N ILE A 305 13.65 28.65 51.46
CA ILE A 305 15.04 29.13 51.45
C ILE A 305 15.16 30.35 50.52
N ALA A 306 14.50 30.34 49.39
CA ALA A 306 14.49 31.44 48.43
C ALA A 306 13.80 32.70 49.01
N GLU A 307 12.70 32.53 49.73
CA GLU A 307 12.01 33.60 50.43
C GLU A 307 12.88 34.22 51.56
N ALA A 308 13.54 33.35 52.32
CA ALA A 308 14.45 33.82 53.36
C ALA A 308 15.65 34.57 52.76
N TYR A 309 16.22 34.07 51.66
CA TYR A 309 17.32 34.71 50.95
C TYR A 309 16.90 36.07 50.38
N ALA A 310 15.73 36.16 49.75
CA ALA A 310 15.19 37.43 49.22
C ALA A 310 14.96 38.44 50.34
N ALA A 311 14.46 38.01 51.50
CA ALA A 311 14.27 38.88 52.65
C ALA A 311 15.63 39.39 53.20
N HIS A 312 16.65 38.53 53.24
CA HIS A 312 18.01 38.97 53.64
C HIS A 312 18.63 39.92 52.64
N GLN A 313 18.45 39.67 51.32
CA GLN A 313 18.97 40.54 50.26
C GLN A 313 18.30 41.91 50.29
N SER A 314 16.99 41.99 50.54
CA SER A 314 16.30 43.25 50.72
C SER A 314 16.85 44.06 51.94
N ARG A 315 17.00 43.40 53.11
CA ARG A 315 17.60 44.01 54.28
C ARG A 315 19.06 44.46 54.06
N TRP A 316 19.84 43.69 53.32
CA TRP A 316 21.20 44.08 52.98
C TRP A 316 21.23 45.30 52.06
N GLY A 317 20.30 45.41 51.10
CA GLY A 317 20.18 46.58 50.24
C GLY A 317 19.90 47.86 51.06
N GLU A 318 19.12 47.77 52.13
CA GLU A 318 18.84 48.91 53.03
C GLU A 318 20.05 49.27 53.91
N LEU A 319 20.80 48.30 54.38
CA LEU A 319 21.91 48.49 55.33
C LEU A 319 23.28 48.69 54.65
N GLY A 320 23.42 48.21 53.43
CA GLY A 320 24.67 48.26 52.66
C GLY A 320 25.34 49.67 52.67
N PRO A 321 24.63 50.73 52.35
CA PRO A 321 25.18 52.10 52.34
C PRO A 321 25.70 52.58 53.71
N VAL A 322 25.19 51.97 54.81
CA VAL A 322 25.59 52.33 56.17
C VAL A 322 26.77 51.51 56.61
N VAL A 323 26.90 50.28 56.21
CA VAL A 323 27.90 49.31 56.57
C VAL A 323 29.15 49.41 55.74
N GLU A 324 29.03 49.70 54.46
CA GLU A 324 30.14 49.90 53.52
C GLU A 324 30.60 51.34 53.58
N THR A 325 31.48 51.65 54.46
CA THR A 325 32.00 53.03 54.73
C THR A 325 32.64 53.61 53.49
N GLU A 326 33.29 52.80 52.68
CA GLU A 326 33.98 53.26 51.42
C GLU A 326 33.03 53.77 50.34
N ARG A 327 31.76 53.38 50.41
CA ARG A 327 30.69 53.83 49.51
C ARG A 327 29.68 54.78 50.18
N SER A 328 30.03 55.24 51.38
CA SER A 328 29.17 56.24 52.04
C SER A 328 29.15 57.54 51.24
N PRO A 329 27.99 58.15 51.05
CA PRO A 329 27.90 59.44 50.37
C PRO A 329 28.82 60.51 50.94
N LEU A 330 29.08 60.46 52.23
CA LEU A 330 30.00 61.37 52.90
C LEU A 330 31.46 61.14 52.53
N GLU A 331 31.90 59.88 52.47
CA GLU A 331 33.25 59.53 52.04
C GLU A 331 33.48 59.87 50.53
N VAL A 332 32.47 59.63 49.69
CA VAL A 332 32.52 60.02 48.28
C VAL A 332 32.61 61.55 48.16
N MET A 333 31.83 62.32 48.92
CA MET A 333 31.91 63.77 48.96
C MET A 333 33.28 64.24 49.43
N LEU A 334 33.84 63.62 50.45
CA LEU A 334 35.16 63.96 50.99
C LEU A 334 36.23 63.65 49.92
N ALA A 335 36.16 62.51 49.26
CA ALA A 335 37.12 62.13 48.23
C ALA A 335 37.04 63.06 47.03
N VAL A 336 35.85 63.49 46.61
CA VAL A 336 35.65 64.50 45.55
C VAL A 336 36.24 65.86 45.99
N ALA A 337 35.90 66.31 47.22
CA ALA A 337 36.41 67.57 47.75
C ALA A 337 37.94 67.60 47.83
N ASN A 338 38.54 66.49 48.27
CA ASN A 338 40.01 66.36 48.33
C ASN A 338 40.67 66.34 46.93
N SER A 339 39.92 66.00 45.90
CA SER A 339 40.42 65.97 44.49
C SER A 339 40.40 67.37 43.84
N ILE A 340 39.81 68.39 44.48
CA ILE A 340 39.78 69.75 43.95
C ILE A 340 41.16 70.41 44.11
N PRO A 341 41.79 70.85 42.98
CA PRO A 341 43.09 71.51 43.05
C PRO A 341 43.00 72.81 43.84
N ARG A 342 43.74 72.95 44.93
CA ARG A 342 43.71 74.10 45.86
C ARG A 342 44.03 75.47 45.24
N SER A 343 44.69 75.48 44.09
CA SER A 343 45.09 76.67 43.41
C SER A 343 44.20 77.08 42.22
N SER A 344 43.08 76.31 42.00
CA SER A 344 42.30 76.45 40.77
C SER A 344 41.22 77.52 40.78
N GLY A 345 40.89 78.11 41.96
CA GLY A 345 39.73 78.98 42.11
C GLY A 345 38.40 78.38 41.78
N LEU A 346 38.33 77.05 41.60
CA LEU A 346 37.12 76.31 41.33
C LEU A 346 36.19 76.33 42.50
N ARG A 347 34.95 76.67 42.27
CA ARG A 347 33.84 76.48 43.20
C ARG A 347 33.03 75.30 42.67
N PHE A 348 33.04 74.17 43.41
CA PHE A 348 32.31 72.97 43.03
C PHE A 348 31.13 72.79 43.97
N ASN A 349 29.97 72.70 43.40
CA ASN A 349 28.73 72.37 44.14
C ASN A 349 28.32 70.94 43.74
N ILE A 350 28.32 70.05 44.65
CA ILE A 350 27.74 68.74 44.42
C ILE A 350 26.22 68.94 44.52
N ALA A 351 25.54 68.81 43.36
CA ALA A 351 24.11 69.08 43.30
C ALA A 351 23.29 67.87 43.76
N ASP A 352 23.76 66.67 43.49
CA ASP A 352 22.97 65.46 43.81
C ASP A 352 23.89 64.21 43.97
N ILE A 353 23.59 63.39 44.97
CA ILE A 353 24.22 62.09 45.17
C ILE A 353 23.08 61.08 45.44
N LYS A 354 22.94 60.09 44.59
CA LYS A 354 21.98 59.02 44.79
C LYS A 354 22.32 58.11 45.98
N VAL A 355 21.30 57.50 46.58
CA VAL A 355 21.47 56.50 47.58
C VAL A 355 22.39 55.38 47.05
N GLY A 356 23.48 55.06 47.76
CA GLY A 356 24.55 54.17 47.28
C GLY A 356 25.85 54.86 46.94
N GLY A 357 25.93 56.18 47.13
CA GLY A 357 27.17 56.95 47.06
C GLY A 357 27.54 57.39 45.64
N VAL A 358 26.73 57.07 44.64
CA VAL A 358 27.00 57.47 43.25
C VAL A 358 26.54 58.94 43.02
N PRO A 359 27.45 59.85 42.63
CA PRO A 359 27.07 61.23 42.33
C PRO A 359 26.23 61.28 41.07
N ASP A 360 25.01 61.83 41.13
CA ASP A 360 24.12 61.96 39.96
C ASP A 360 24.51 63.14 39.06
N GLY A 361 25.37 63.93 39.54
CA GLY A 361 26.00 65.05 38.83
C GLY A 361 26.46 66.16 39.77
N GLY A 362 27.43 66.80 39.36
CA GLY A 362 27.93 67.96 40.12
C GLY A 362 28.36 69.05 39.14
N GLY A 363 27.98 70.25 39.45
CA GLY A 363 28.37 71.41 38.65
C GLY A 363 29.14 72.41 39.48
N GLY A 364 29.91 73.17 38.84
CA GLY A 364 30.67 74.22 39.46
C GLY A 364 30.91 75.36 38.50
N TYR A 365 31.47 76.40 38.98
CA TYR A 365 31.88 77.54 38.18
C TYR A 365 33.21 78.04 38.63
N ILE A 366 33.92 78.70 37.77
CA ILE A 366 35.11 79.47 38.06
C ILE A 366 34.77 80.91 38.06
N PRO A 367 34.80 81.64 39.20
CA PRO A 367 34.45 83.04 39.26
C PRO A 367 35.53 83.93 38.58
N GLY A 368 35.13 84.94 37.88
CA GLY A 368 35.99 85.78 37.10
C GLY A 368 36.06 85.32 35.63
N ALA A 369 36.78 86.00 34.80
CA ALA A 369 36.96 85.66 33.41
C ALA A 369 38.37 85.07 33.17
N PRO A 370 38.62 83.81 33.63
CA PRO A 370 39.90 83.18 33.29
C PRO A 370 39.94 82.89 31.78
N GLN A 371 41.08 83.14 31.19
CA GLN A 371 41.27 82.94 29.74
C GLN A 371 41.25 81.53 29.27
N THR A 372 41.19 80.53 30.19
CA THR A 372 41.24 79.14 29.86
C THR A 372 40.37 78.27 30.75
N ALA A 373 39.81 77.23 30.24
CA ALA A 373 39.09 76.18 30.94
C ALA A 373 40.03 75.07 31.54
N ALA A 374 41.34 75.31 31.57
CA ALA A 374 42.34 74.34 32.01
C ALA A 374 42.09 73.77 33.46
N PRO A 375 41.66 74.59 34.43
CA PRO A 375 41.34 74.01 35.75
C PRO A 375 40.27 72.92 35.80
N ILE A 376 39.28 72.94 34.88
CA ILE A 376 38.19 71.96 34.79
C ILE A 376 38.74 70.63 34.29
N SER A 377 39.58 70.65 33.26
CA SER A 377 40.25 69.43 32.81
C SER A 377 41.19 68.83 33.83
N THR A 378 41.88 69.67 34.60
CA THR A 378 42.70 69.19 35.72
C THR A 378 41.91 68.52 36.80
N LEU A 379 40.72 69.05 37.17
CA LEU A 379 39.78 68.41 38.08
C LEU A 379 39.29 67.05 37.55
N ALA A 380 38.90 66.98 36.31
CA ALA A 380 38.43 65.74 35.68
C ALA A 380 39.53 64.64 35.72
N VAL A 381 40.78 65.00 35.48
CA VAL A 381 41.92 64.08 35.63
C VAL A 381 42.17 63.70 37.09
N ALA A 382 42.05 64.65 38.02
CA ALA A 382 42.21 64.36 39.45
C ALA A 382 41.16 63.38 40.01
N LEU A 383 39.91 63.55 39.61
CA LEU A 383 38.81 62.64 39.96
C LEU A 383 39.09 61.21 39.44
N LYS A 384 39.50 61.10 38.19
CA LYS A 384 39.84 59.79 37.55
C LYS A 384 41.04 59.09 38.23
N ARG A 385 41.97 59.89 38.81
CA ARG A 385 43.18 59.34 39.46
C ARG A 385 43.01 59.06 40.93
N ASN A 386 41.94 59.46 41.53
CA ASN A 386 41.73 59.22 42.95
C ASN A 386 41.36 57.73 43.21
N PRO A 387 42.18 56.98 43.99
CA PRO A 387 41.93 55.56 44.22
C PRO A 387 40.56 55.27 44.91
N SER A 388 40.12 56.18 45.81
CA SER A 388 38.86 56.06 46.50
C SER A 388 37.63 56.26 45.59
N LEU A 389 37.82 56.77 44.38
CA LEU A 389 36.80 57.02 43.39
C LEU A 389 37.02 56.15 42.12
N ALA A 390 37.92 55.18 42.15
CA ALA A 390 38.27 54.33 41.02
C ALA A 390 37.16 53.41 40.51
N TRP A 391 36.13 53.19 41.34
CA TRP A 391 34.95 52.41 41.00
C TRP A 391 33.88 53.20 40.22
N LEU A 392 34.13 54.49 39.99
CA LEU A 392 33.26 55.40 39.22
C LEU A 392 33.88 55.76 37.90
N GLU A 393 33.12 55.71 36.86
CA GLU A 393 33.46 56.26 35.56
C GLU A 393 33.00 57.73 35.50
N TRP A 394 33.97 58.62 35.38
CA TRP A 394 33.73 60.06 35.34
C TRP A 394 33.63 60.58 33.90
N SER A 395 32.50 61.23 33.62
CA SER A 395 32.26 61.92 32.35
C SER A 395 32.05 63.41 32.58
N ASN A 396 32.61 64.23 31.72
CA ASN A 396 32.46 65.66 31.81
C ASN A 396 31.86 66.22 30.50
N ALA A 397 30.85 67.02 30.63
CA ALA A 397 30.29 67.78 29.50
C ALA A 397 31.26 68.89 29.14
N ALA A 398 31.20 69.36 27.90
CA ALA A 398 32.00 70.50 27.45
C ALA A 398 31.68 71.72 28.34
N PRO A 399 32.73 72.37 28.90
CA PRO A 399 32.49 73.55 29.73
C PRO A 399 31.90 74.72 28.90
N ASN A 400 30.93 75.41 29.51
CA ASN A 400 30.23 76.51 28.88
C ASN A 400 30.74 77.86 29.45
N ASN A 401 31.09 78.76 28.58
CA ASN A 401 31.51 80.11 28.98
C ASN A 401 30.32 81.06 29.10
N THR A 402 30.07 81.52 30.31
CA THR A 402 28.93 82.36 30.62
C THR A 402 29.44 83.76 31.11
N ALA A 403 28.55 84.73 31.18
CA ALA A 403 28.88 86.08 31.66
C ALA A 403 29.37 86.07 33.14
N LYS A 404 29.21 84.99 33.90
CA LYS A 404 29.64 84.82 35.28
C LYS A 404 30.93 83.99 35.41
N GLY A 405 31.45 83.47 34.31
CA GLY A 405 32.60 82.58 34.28
C GLY A 405 32.33 81.26 33.59
N TRP A 406 33.27 80.33 33.67
CA TRP A 406 33.11 78.97 33.10
C TRP A 406 32.23 78.11 33.99
N GLU A 407 31.10 77.60 33.43
CA GLU A 407 30.24 76.61 34.07
C GLU A 407 30.58 75.24 33.52
N PHE A 408 30.55 74.15 34.36
CA PHE A 408 30.78 72.83 33.99
C PHE A 408 29.94 71.86 34.80
N VAL A 409 29.65 70.71 34.21
CA VAL A 409 28.95 69.58 34.86
C VAL A 409 29.81 68.35 34.68
N ILE A 410 30.00 67.61 35.80
CA ILE A 410 30.71 66.32 35.79
C ILE A 410 29.67 65.31 36.35
N THR A 411 29.50 64.20 35.60
CA THR A 411 28.66 63.05 35.98
C THR A 411 29.52 61.86 36.27
N ALA A 412 29.06 60.99 37.15
CA ALA A 412 29.70 59.72 37.45
C ALA A 412 28.70 58.60 37.37
N GLU A 413 29.13 57.51 36.77
CA GLU A 413 28.36 56.24 36.71
C GLU A 413 29.20 55.14 37.36
N GLU A 414 28.55 54.18 37.99
CA GLU A 414 29.26 53.02 38.58
C GLU A 414 29.80 52.11 37.45
N LEU A 415 31.08 51.79 37.55
CA LEU A 415 31.70 50.82 36.64
C LEU A 415 31.09 49.46 36.92
N GLN A 416 30.36 48.91 35.93
CA GLN A 416 29.72 47.57 35.97
C GLN A 416 30.75 46.46 36.02
#